data_d1034d7ee74dd7370f115b572317cdb9
#
_entry.id   d1034d7ee74dd7370f115b572317cdb9
#
_cell.length_a   1.000
_cell.length_b   1.000
_cell.length_c   1.000
_cell.angle_alpha   90.00
_cell.angle_beta   90.00
_cell.angle_gamma   90.00
#
_symmetry.space_group_name_H-M   'P 1'
#
loop_
_entity.id
_entity.type
_entity.pdbx_description
1 polymer ?
#
loop_
_entity_poly.entity_id
_entity_poly.type
_entity_poly.pdbx_seq_one_letter_code
_entity_poly.pdbx_strand_id
1 'polypeptide(L)'
;ESPMAGDSILRPELSTAHLGQADRDLDYEARYQLQPHVVYLADSGGLKVGVTRQTQRHTRWMDQGASRVRVIAETTNRYEAGVIEVALKNHYSDKTSWRHMLAGVQSGENLAEEALRASQFFPEEAANFFVPEGEEVTLTYPFKGAPKVTSVKLEAYQRLEGILAGIRGQYLL
;
A
#
# COMPACT_ATOMS: atom_id res chain seq x y z
N GLU A 1 -14.16 -24.13 5.49
CA GLU A 1 -13.73 -23.50 4.19
C GLU A 1 -13.65 -22.01 4.42
N SER A 2 -12.49 -21.41 4.18
CA SER A 2 -12.39 -19.95 4.17
C SER A 2 -13.24 -19.44 3.02
N PRO A 3 -14.16 -18.50 3.24
CA PRO A 3 -14.91 -17.90 2.13
C PRO A 3 -13.92 -17.30 1.15
N MET A 4 -14.10 -17.59 -0.14
CA MET A 4 -13.28 -16.96 -1.18
C MET A 4 -13.40 -15.45 -1.03
N ALA A 5 -12.26 -14.77 -1.10
CA ALA A 5 -12.26 -13.31 -1.16
C ALA A 5 -13.04 -12.89 -2.40
N GLY A 6 -14.06 -12.05 -2.23
CA GLY A 6 -14.78 -11.47 -3.36
C GLY A 6 -13.81 -10.65 -4.22
N ASP A 7 -14.10 -10.53 -5.50
CA ASP A 7 -13.28 -9.78 -6.45
C ASP A 7 -12.98 -8.35 -5.97
N SER A 8 -13.92 -7.71 -5.28
CA SER A 8 -13.77 -6.36 -4.70
C SER A 8 -12.68 -6.24 -3.62
N ILE A 9 -12.24 -7.35 -3.01
CA ILE A 9 -11.13 -7.32 -2.03
C ILE A 9 -9.79 -7.09 -2.74
N LEU A 10 -9.60 -7.71 -3.89
CA LEU A 10 -8.40 -7.57 -4.72
C LEU A 10 -8.50 -6.42 -5.72
N ARG A 11 -9.71 -6.07 -6.08
CA ARG A 11 -10.07 -5.07 -7.07
C ARG A 11 -11.07 -4.06 -6.47
N PRO A 12 -10.57 -3.11 -5.66
CA PRO A 12 -11.43 -2.19 -4.91
C PRO A 12 -12.39 -1.37 -5.78
N GLU A 13 -12.02 -1.12 -7.03
CA GLU A 13 -12.85 -0.46 -8.04
C GLU A 13 -14.12 -1.25 -8.42
N LEU A 14 -14.21 -2.52 -8.06
CA LEU A 14 -15.41 -3.34 -8.25
C LEU A 14 -16.33 -3.35 -7.03
N SER A 15 -15.98 -2.65 -5.96
CA SER A 15 -16.85 -2.60 -4.76
C SER A 15 -18.16 -1.93 -5.09
N THR A 16 -19.27 -2.58 -4.72
CA THR A 16 -20.64 -2.08 -4.83
C THR A 16 -21.22 -1.69 -3.48
N ALA A 17 -20.44 -1.79 -2.42
CA ALA A 17 -20.89 -1.50 -1.05
C ALA A 17 -21.41 -0.06 -0.91
N HIS A 18 -20.78 0.91 -1.58
CA HIS A 18 -21.23 2.31 -1.61
C HIS A 18 -22.60 2.52 -2.27
N LEU A 19 -23.09 1.54 -3.05
CA LEU A 19 -24.43 1.51 -3.64
C LEU A 19 -25.44 0.77 -2.76
N GLY A 20 -25.05 0.35 -1.54
CA GLY A 20 -25.88 -0.44 -0.64
C GLY A 20 -25.98 -1.93 -1.01
N GLN A 21 -25.12 -2.41 -1.91
CA GLN A 21 -25.04 -3.81 -2.31
C GLN A 21 -23.82 -4.44 -1.63
N ALA A 22 -24.04 -5.44 -0.80
CA ALA A 22 -22.96 -6.12 -0.08
C ALA A 22 -22.46 -7.35 -0.86
N ASP A 23 -21.13 -7.49 -0.95
CA ASP A 23 -20.48 -8.71 -1.48
C ASP A 23 -20.59 -9.87 -0.47
N ARG A 24 -20.64 -9.56 0.82
CA ARG A 24 -20.75 -10.54 1.92
C ARG A 24 -21.96 -10.24 2.79
N ASP A 25 -21.83 -9.26 3.66
CA ASP A 25 -22.88 -8.76 4.53
C ASP A 25 -22.63 -7.27 4.82
N LEU A 26 -23.68 -6.57 5.23
CA LEU A 26 -23.62 -5.12 5.44
C LEU A 26 -22.70 -4.73 6.61
N ASP A 27 -22.58 -5.56 7.63
CA ASP A 27 -21.70 -5.28 8.78
C ASP A 27 -20.21 -5.39 8.36
N TYR A 28 -19.89 -6.36 7.53
CA TYR A 28 -18.56 -6.48 6.94
C TYR A 28 -18.24 -5.27 6.06
N GLU A 29 -19.15 -4.90 5.16
CA GLU A 29 -18.97 -3.76 4.26
C GLU A 29 -18.78 -2.45 5.03
N ALA A 30 -19.63 -2.20 6.04
CA ALA A 30 -19.51 -1.03 6.89
C ALA A 30 -18.16 -0.98 7.62
N ARG A 31 -17.67 -2.13 8.07
CA ARG A 31 -16.42 -2.23 8.84
C ARG A 31 -15.17 -2.09 7.99
N TYR A 32 -15.19 -2.52 6.73
CA TYR A 32 -13.98 -2.66 5.92
C TYR A 32 -13.98 -1.81 4.65
N GLN A 33 -15.11 -1.57 4.02
CA GLN A 33 -15.21 -0.89 2.73
C GLN A 33 -15.82 0.51 2.81
N LEU A 34 -16.83 0.70 3.66
CA LEU A 34 -17.53 1.98 3.83
C LEU A 34 -16.87 2.87 4.89
N GLN A 35 -15.56 2.79 5.01
CA GLN A 35 -14.77 3.63 5.90
C GLN A 35 -13.84 4.52 5.08
N PRO A 36 -13.35 5.63 5.67
CA PRO A 36 -12.32 6.45 5.03
C PRO A 36 -11.09 5.65 4.63
N HIS A 37 -10.65 5.85 3.39
CA HIS A 37 -9.45 5.27 2.83
C HIS A 37 -8.49 6.37 2.40
N VAL A 38 -7.21 6.01 2.33
CA VAL A 38 -6.17 6.87 1.77
C VAL A 38 -5.54 6.19 0.55
N VAL A 39 -5.27 7.00 -0.46
CA VAL A 39 -4.36 6.64 -1.55
C VAL A 39 -3.02 7.29 -1.25
N TYR A 40 -1.94 6.57 -1.42
CA TYR A 40 -0.61 7.06 -1.06
C TYR A 40 0.45 6.63 -2.07
N LEU A 41 1.50 7.42 -2.18
CA LEU A 41 2.75 7.04 -2.80
C LEU A 41 3.71 6.54 -1.72
N ALA A 42 4.37 5.43 -1.96
CA ALA A 42 5.34 4.84 -1.03
C ALA A 42 6.63 4.47 -1.75
N ASP A 43 7.76 4.80 -1.12
CA ASP A 43 9.08 4.35 -1.54
C ASP A 43 9.46 3.07 -0.78
N SER A 44 9.36 1.95 -1.46
CA SER A 44 9.67 0.62 -0.93
C SER A 44 10.67 -0.11 -1.85
N GLY A 45 11.82 0.52 -2.12
CA GLY A 45 12.79 0.04 -3.11
C GLY A 45 12.40 0.43 -4.54
N GLY A 46 11.64 1.48 -4.67
CA GLY A 46 11.04 2.09 -5.84
C GLY A 46 9.69 2.68 -5.49
N LEU A 47 9.29 3.71 -6.24
CA LEU A 47 8.04 4.41 -5.99
C LEU A 47 6.85 3.57 -6.46
N LYS A 48 5.84 3.47 -5.61
CA LYS A 48 4.59 2.75 -5.89
C LYS A 48 3.37 3.46 -5.35
N VAL A 49 2.21 3.17 -5.93
CA VAL A 49 0.90 3.55 -5.41
C VAL A 49 0.32 2.45 -4.52
N GLY A 50 -0.48 2.83 -3.54
CA GLY A 50 -1.23 1.90 -2.70
C GLY A 50 -2.44 2.53 -2.06
N VAL A 51 -3.36 1.67 -1.62
CA VAL A 51 -4.60 2.03 -0.92
C VAL A 51 -4.66 1.31 0.41
N THR A 52 -5.17 2.00 1.41
CA THR A 52 -5.48 1.38 2.72
C THR A 52 -6.55 2.19 3.46
N ARG A 53 -7.19 1.57 4.44
CA ARG A 53 -8.06 2.29 5.39
C ARG A 53 -7.24 3.32 6.15
N GLN A 54 -7.82 4.49 6.37
CA GLN A 54 -7.16 5.58 7.10
C GLN A 54 -6.66 5.12 8.48
N THR A 55 -7.43 4.30 9.19
CA THR A 55 -7.06 3.77 10.51
C THR A 55 -5.91 2.76 10.49
N GLN A 56 -5.60 2.18 9.33
CA GLN A 56 -4.58 1.14 9.16
C GLN A 56 -3.32 1.64 8.43
N ARG A 57 -3.25 2.94 8.07
CA ARG A 57 -2.23 3.46 7.17
C ARG A 57 -0.81 3.22 7.68
N HIS A 58 -0.51 3.52 8.94
CA HIS A 58 0.83 3.36 9.50
C HIS A 58 1.25 1.88 9.55
N THR A 59 0.37 0.99 10.00
CA THR A 59 0.62 -0.46 10.01
C THR A 59 0.91 -0.95 8.60
N ARG A 60 0.09 -0.56 7.62
CA ARG A 60 0.27 -0.97 6.24
C ARG A 60 1.58 -0.49 5.64
N TRP A 61 2.00 0.74 5.94
CA TRP A 61 3.26 1.29 5.45
C TRP A 61 4.46 0.55 6.02
N MET A 62 4.42 0.23 7.32
CA MET A 62 5.44 -0.59 7.98
C MET A 62 5.50 -2.00 7.41
N ASP A 63 4.36 -2.68 7.23
CA ASP A 63 4.27 -4.02 6.66
C ASP A 63 4.85 -4.11 5.24
N GLN A 64 4.75 -3.03 4.49
CA GLN A 64 5.31 -2.93 3.14
C GLN A 64 6.80 -2.57 3.13
N GLY A 65 7.40 -2.29 4.28
CA GLY A 65 8.80 -1.90 4.40
C GLY A 65 9.10 -0.54 3.75
N ALA A 66 8.11 0.34 3.65
CA ALA A 66 8.27 1.67 3.06
C ALA A 66 9.26 2.51 3.85
N SER A 67 10.16 3.21 3.18
CA SER A 67 11.08 4.18 3.80
C SER A 67 10.49 5.58 3.90
N ARG A 68 9.68 5.96 2.90
CA ARG A 68 8.95 7.21 2.85
C ARG A 68 7.57 6.98 2.26
N VAL A 69 6.60 7.68 2.77
CA VAL A 69 5.23 7.60 2.26
C VAL A 69 4.61 9.00 2.25
N ARG A 70 3.80 9.30 1.25
CA ARG A 70 2.98 10.49 1.20
C ARG A 70 1.55 10.15 0.82
N VAL A 71 0.60 10.60 1.62
CA VAL A 71 -0.83 10.55 1.28
C VAL A 71 -1.09 11.53 0.13
N ILE A 72 -1.78 11.07 -0.89
CA ILE A 72 -2.12 11.89 -2.07
C ILE A 72 -3.62 12.07 -2.26
N ALA A 73 -4.43 11.20 -1.68
CA ALA A 73 -5.87 11.36 -1.65
C ALA A 73 -6.48 10.78 -0.38
N GLU A 74 -7.57 11.42 0.09
CA GLU A 74 -8.43 10.94 1.16
C GLU A 74 -9.84 10.74 0.62
N THR A 75 -10.38 9.54 0.77
CA THR A 75 -11.67 9.15 0.21
C THR A 75 -12.61 8.66 1.31
N THR A 76 -13.90 8.66 1.02
CA THR A 76 -14.92 8.28 2.01
C THR A 76 -15.08 6.75 2.10
N ASN A 77 -14.70 6.04 1.06
CA ASN A 77 -14.86 4.60 0.96
C ASN A 77 -13.79 3.96 0.08
N ARG A 78 -13.76 2.62 0.07
CA ARG A 78 -12.78 1.82 -0.67
C ARG A 78 -12.91 1.95 -2.19
N TYR A 79 -14.15 2.10 -2.71
CA TYR A 79 -14.38 2.21 -4.15
C TYR A 79 -13.70 3.45 -4.74
N GLU A 80 -13.94 4.61 -4.14
CA GLU A 80 -13.33 5.87 -4.58
C GLU A 80 -11.79 5.79 -4.59
N ALA A 81 -11.22 5.22 -3.52
CA ALA A 81 -9.77 4.97 -3.46
C ALA A 81 -9.29 4.02 -4.56
N GLY A 82 -10.09 2.99 -4.86
CA GLY A 82 -9.80 2.02 -5.90
C GLY A 82 -9.80 2.61 -7.30
N VAL A 83 -10.75 3.50 -7.59
CA VAL A 83 -10.82 4.22 -8.88
C VAL A 83 -9.56 5.03 -9.12
N ILE A 84 -9.07 5.75 -8.11
CA ILE A 84 -7.81 6.49 -8.16
C ILE A 84 -6.62 5.53 -8.34
N GLU A 85 -6.55 4.45 -7.55
CA GLU A 85 -5.46 3.47 -7.64
C GLU A 85 -5.33 2.87 -9.03
N VAL A 86 -6.45 2.47 -9.65
CA VAL A 86 -6.47 1.90 -11.00
C VAL A 86 -5.94 2.89 -12.04
N ALA A 87 -6.35 4.15 -11.97
CA ALA A 87 -5.83 5.18 -12.87
C ALA A 87 -4.31 5.36 -12.71
N LEU A 88 -3.82 5.33 -11.47
CA LEU A 88 -2.40 5.53 -11.18
C LEU A 88 -1.52 4.30 -11.48
N LYS A 89 -2.05 3.08 -11.53
CA LYS A 89 -1.29 1.86 -11.87
C LYS A 89 -0.65 1.89 -13.25
N ASN A 90 -1.14 2.73 -14.15
CA ASN A 90 -0.54 2.92 -15.46
C ASN A 90 0.76 3.75 -15.41
N HIS A 91 0.99 4.47 -14.32
CA HIS A 91 2.10 5.42 -14.14
C HIS A 91 3.03 5.01 -12.99
N TYR A 92 2.50 4.32 -11.99
CA TYR A 92 3.22 3.88 -10.80
C TYR A 92 3.07 2.37 -10.61
N SER A 93 4.12 1.69 -10.17
CA SER A 93 4.02 0.29 -9.81
C SER A 93 3.04 0.10 -8.63
N ASP A 94 2.37 -1.02 -8.58
CA ASP A 94 1.62 -1.49 -7.40
C ASP A 94 2.41 -2.55 -6.60
N LYS A 95 3.58 -2.94 -7.10
CA LYS A 95 4.41 -4.02 -6.54
C LYS A 95 5.66 -3.50 -5.86
N THR A 96 6.01 -4.13 -4.74
CA THR A 96 7.27 -3.88 -4.04
C THR A 96 8.37 -4.76 -4.61
N SER A 97 9.48 -4.15 -5.00
CA SER A 97 10.73 -4.88 -5.23
C SER A 97 11.38 -5.20 -3.89
N TRP A 98 11.06 -6.35 -3.30
CA TRP A 98 11.53 -6.73 -1.97
C TRP A 98 13.07 -6.75 -1.87
N ARG A 99 13.78 -7.11 -2.94
CA ARG A 99 15.25 -7.07 -2.96
C ARG A 99 15.79 -5.66 -2.86
N HIS A 100 15.26 -4.72 -3.63
CA HIS A 100 15.64 -3.31 -3.57
C HIS A 100 15.24 -2.70 -2.22
N MET A 101 14.07 -3.02 -1.72
CA MET A 101 13.60 -2.56 -0.42
C MET A 101 14.54 -3.02 0.69
N LEU A 102 14.92 -4.32 0.73
CA LEU A 102 15.86 -4.83 1.72
C LEU A 102 17.30 -4.34 1.51
N ALA A 103 17.71 -4.04 0.29
CA ALA A 103 18.99 -3.38 0.01
C ALA A 103 19.02 -1.90 0.44
N GLY A 104 17.90 -1.34 0.87
CA GLY A 104 17.80 0.07 1.26
C GLY A 104 17.78 1.04 0.09
N VAL A 105 17.52 0.56 -1.13
CA VAL A 105 17.38 1.41 -2.30
C VAL A 105 16.19 2.35 -2.11
N GLN A 106 16.38 3.61 -2.45
CA GLN A 106 15.35 4.64 -2.48
C GLN A 106 15.19 5.16 -3.90
N SER A 107 13.98 5.61 -4.26
CA SER A 107 13.71 6.17 -5.58
C SER A 107 14.44 7.47 -5.84
N GLY A 108 14.76 8.23 -4.79
CA GLY A 108 15.32 9.57 -4.89
C GLY A 108 14.29 10.65 -5.26
N GLU A 109 13.06 10.26 -5.57
CA GLU A 109 12.01 11.18 -5.99
C GLU A 109 11.53 12.10 -4.85
N ASN A 110 11.15 13.32 -5.20
CA ASN A 110 10.46 14.24 -4.30
C ASN A 110 8.97 13.84 -4.25
N LEU A 111 8.52 13.30 -3.11
CA LEU A 111 7.14 12.80 -2.99
C LEU A 111 6.08 13.90 -3.13
N ALA A 112 6.40 15.16 -2.80
CA ALA A 112 5.47 16.26 -2.97
C ALA A 112 5.27 16.61 -4.46
N GLU A 113 6.36 16.63 -5.24
CA GLU A 113 6.29 16.82 -6.69
C GLU A 113 5.60 15.65 -7.39
N GLU A 114 5.89 14.42 -6.94
CA GLU A 114 5.23 13.24 -7.47
C GLU A 114 3.74 13.20 -7.13
N ALA A 115 3.32 13.69 -5.97
CA ALA A 115 1.91 13.82 -5.62
C ALA A 115 1.17 14.77 -6.57
N LEU A 116 1.79 15.93 -6.89
CA LEU A 116 1.23 16.86 -7.86
C LEU A 116 1.18 16.28 -9.29
N ARG A 117 2.19 15.48 -9.65
CA ARG A 117 2.19 14.77 -10.94
C ARG A 117 1.10 13.70 -10.96
N ALA A 118 0.97 12.91 -9.90
CA ALA A 118 -0.04 11.88 -9.77
C ALA A 118 -1.47 12.43 -9.86
N SER A 119 -1.72 13.60 -9.28
CA SER A 119 -3.06 14.21 -9.31
C SER A 119 -3.57 14.52 -10.72
N GLN A 120 -2.67 14.71 -11.68
CA GLN A 120 -3.02 14.96 -13.08
C GLN A 120 -3.63 13.73 -13.78
N PHE A 121 -3.46 12.55 -13.20
CA PHE A 121 -4.01 11.29 -13.71
C PHE A 121 -5.25 10.83 -12.95
N PHE A 122 -5.74 11.64 -12.00
CA PHE A 122 -6.99 11.31 -11.31
C PHE A 122 -8.16 11.44 -12.28
N PRO A 123 -9.12 10.50 -12.23
CA PRO A 123 -10.39 10.67 -12.92
C PRO A 123 -11.09 11.96 -12.47
N GLU A 124 -11.83 12.59 -13.35
CA GLU A 124 -12.50 13.87 -13.07
C GLU A 124 -13.40 13.81 -11.84
N GLU A 125 -14.15 12.71 -11.70
CA GLU A 125 -15.02 12.44 -10.55
C GLU A 125 -14.28 12.25 -9.22
N ALA A 126 -12.97 11.97 -9.27
CA ALA A 126 -12.13 11.74 -8.09
C ALA A 126 -11.15 12.88 -7.80
N ALA A 127 -11.14 13.93 -8.62
CA ALA A 127 -10.19 15.04 -8.49
C ALA A 127 -10.31 15.79 -7.15
N ASN A 128 -11.50 15.85 -6.59
CA ASN A 128 -11.79 16.50 -5.31
C ASN A 128 -11.21 15.78 -4.09
N PHE A 129 -10.79 14.52 -4.23
CA PHE A 129 -10.17 13.75 -3.15
C PHE A 129 -8.66 14.01 -3.00
N PHE A 130 -8.05 14.73 -3.95
CA PHE A 130 -6.63 15.06 -3.89
C PHE A 130 -6.31 15.94 -2.67
N VAL A 131 -5.23 15.59 -1.97
CA VAL A 131 -4.73 16.32 -0.79
C VAL A 131 -3.34 16.86 -1.09
N PRO A 132 -3.22 18.15 -1.51
CA PRO A 132 -1.93 18.75 -1.88
C PRO A 132 -0.89 18.73 -0.74
N GLU A 133 -1.35 18.95 0.49
CA GLU A 133 -0.53 18.94 1.72
C GLU A 133 -0.76 17.64 2.53
N GLY A 134 -0.91 16.52 1.84
CA GLY A 134 -1.11 15.24 2.50
C GLY A 134 0.06 14.84 3.39
N GLU A 135 -0.24 14.05 4.41
CA GLU A 135 0.73 13.56 5.39
C GLU A 135 1.93 12.89 4.68
N GLU A 136 3.13 13.33 5.03
CA GLU A 136 4.38 12.68 4.60
C GLU A 136 5.12 12.12 5.81
N VAL A 137 5.50 10.84 5.74
CA VAL A 137 6.14 10.11 6.83
C VAL A 137 7.40 9.43 6.34
N THR A 138 8.48 9.57 7.10
CA THR A 138 9.70 8.78 6.96
C THR A 138 9.70 7.67 8.01
N LEU A 139 9.88 6.43 7.56
CA LEU A 139 9.90 5.25 8.40
C LEU A 139 11.33 4.71 8.50
N THR A 140 11.75 4.45 9.73
CA THR A 140 13.05 3.84 10.04
C THR A 140 12.85 2.45 10.61
N TYR A 141 13.72 1.53 10.22
CA TYR A 141 13.68 0.15 10.68
C TYR A 141 14.96 -0.17 11.45
N PRO A 142 14.95 -1.07 12.43
CA PRO A 142 16.15 -1.55 13.12
C PRO A 142 16.98 -2.45 12.20
N PHE A 143 17.34 -1.89 11.03
CA PHE A 143 17.98 -2.61 9.95
C PHE A 143 18.70 -1.64 9.02
N LYS A 144 19.99 -1.88 8.78
CA LYS A 144 20.83 -0.97 7.98
C LYS A 144 20.87 -1.29 6.47
N GLY A 145 20.11 -2.28 6.04
CA GLY A 145 20.11 -2.78 4.67
C GLY A 145 20.97 -4.02 4.50
N ALA A 146 20.61 -4.87 3.55
CA ALA A 146 21.38 -6.04 3.13
C ALA A 146 21.53 -6.02 1.60
N PRO A 147 22.76 -5.77 1.09
CA PRO A 147 22.98 -5.67 -0.36
C PRO A 147 22.78 -7.01 -1.08
N LYS A 148 22.91 -8.13 -0.38
CA LYS A 148 22.70 -9.48 -0.90
C LYS A 148 21.80 -10.26 0.05
N VAL A 149 20.59 -10.55 -0.41
CA VAL A 149 19.62 -11.37 0.33
C VAL A 149 19.20 -12.55 -0.53
N THR A 150 19.04 -13.70 0.12
CA THR A 150 18.51 -14.93 -0.51
C THR A 150 17.25 -15.34 0.23
N SER A 151 16.18 -15.58 -0.51
CA SER A 151 14.95 -16.08 0.09
C SER A 151 15.11 -17.56 0.48
N VAL A 152 14.61 -17.89 1.66
CA VAL A 152 14.54 -19.27 2.15
C VAL A 152 13.09 -19.72 2.08
N LYS A 153 12.84 -20.86 1.46
CA LYS A 153 11.51 -21.51 1.49
C LYS A 153 11.42 -22.33 2.77
N LEU A 154 10.61 -21.89 3.73
CA LEU A 154 10.48 -22.55 5.03
C LEU A 154 10.02 -24.01 4.90
N GLU A 155 9.22 -24.32 3.87
CA GLU A 155 8.76 -25.69 3.61
C GLU A 155 9.91 -26.69 3.31
N ALA A 156 11.06 -26.16 2.89
CA ALA A 156 12.25 -26.98 2.62
C ALA A 156 13.04 -27.32 3.89
N TYR A 157 12.69 -26.72 5.02
CA TYR A 157 13.44 -26.85 6.27
C TYR A 157 12.50 -27.21 7.42
N GLN A 158 12.83 -28.28 8.17
CA GLN A 158 12.10 -28.61 9.41
C GLN A 158 12.45 -27.61 10.54
N ARG A 159 13.63 -27.05 10.48
CA ARG A 159 14.14 -26.08 11.46
C ARG A 159 15.12 -25.15 10.78
N LEU A 160 15.00 -23.86 11.04
CA LEU A 160 15.93 -22.84 10.62
C LEU A 160 16.42 -22.10 11.87
N GLU A 161 17.72 -22.00 12.04
CA GLU A 161 18.36 -21.27 13.14
C GLU A 161 19.27 -20.18 12.57
N GLY A 162 19.30 -19.04 13.24
CA GLY A 162 20.16 -17.93 12.87
C GLY A 162 20.09 -16.80 13.89
N ILE A 163 20.92 -15.79 13.68
CA ILE A 163 20.86 -14.55 14.46
C ILE A 163 19.99 -13.58 13.70
N LEU A 164 18.94 -13.06 14.34
CA LEU A 164 18.11 -12.02 13.77
C LEU A 164 18.92 -10.73 13.60
N ALA A 165 19.22 -10.38 12.36
CA ALA A 165 20.02 -9.19 12.00
C ALA A 165 19.13 -7.96 11.80
N GLY A 166 17.85 -8.14 11.55
CA GLY A 166 16.89 -7.05 11.38
C GLY A 166 15.52 -7.50 10.94
N ILE A 167 14.59 -6.55 10.98
CA ILE A 167 13.21 -6.71 10.49
C ILE A 167 12.89 -5.51 9.60
N ARG A 168 12.36 -5.79 8.42
CA ARG A 168 11.81 -4.74 7.56
C ARG A 168 10.60 -5.25 6.79
N GLY A 169 9.45 -4.56 6.95
CA GLY A 169 8.19 -5.07 6.44
C GLY A 169 7.87 -6.44 7.04
N GLN A 170 7.55 -7.39 6.19
CA GLN A 170 7.24 -8.77 6.57
C GLN A 170 8.47 -9.71 6.51
N TYR A 171 9.69 -9.16 6.45
CA TYR A 171 10.92 -9.92 6.31
C TYR A 171 11.72 -9.92 7.60
N LEU A 172 12.10 -11.12 8.03
CA LEU A 172 13.10 -11.38 9.05
C LEU A 172 14.44 -11.64 8.35
N LEU A 173 15.52 -11.04 8.84
CA LEU A 173 16.87 -11.09 8.25
C LEU A 173 17.88 -11.54 9.28
#